data_5de9cd70d05a69ec8a97f14349008ba4
#
_entry.id   5de9cd70d05a69ec8a97f14349008ba4
#
_cell.length_a   1.000
_cell.length_b   1.000
_cell.length_c   1.000
_cell.angle_alpha   90.00
_cell.angle_beta   90.00
_cell.angle_gamma   90.00
#
_symmetry.space_group_name_H-M   'P 1'
#
loop_
_entity.id
_entity.type
_entity.pdbx_description
1 polymer ?
#
loop_
_entity_poly.entity_id
_entity_poly.type
_entity_poly.pdbx_seq_one_letter_code
_entity_poly.pdbx_strand_id
1 'polypeptide(L)'
;YEDPAYSIIECPNLLMFGDTAVLIFSPNEEVQVRIGHIGDTGRLELSMSGYTFDGGGWQGYYAPQTLKRKADRFIQWGWMPEGARGQVPEDAPLAEREARTFDWAGVLSIPRELTLDASGRLNIVPIPELEALRGEQVQMAETTLVQDLTALPLKGLQIEFMAAFHLDPDARIEISIFRSRTGEETILRYDAGSCLLELVRASSSLDPHTAREPLSVLHPLATDGLLQLRVFLDVST
;
A
#
# COMPACT_ATOMS: atom_id res chain seq x y z
N TYR A 1 12.80 -14.13 -19.57
CA TYR A 1 13.55 -13.49 -18.49
C TYR A 1 13.60 -14.42 -17.29
N GLU A 2 14.74 -14.60 -16.72
CA GLU A 2 14.97 -15.31 -15.46
C GLU A 2 15.62 -14.32 -14.48
N ASP A 3 15.07 -14.20 -13.28
CA ASP A 3 15.68 -13.44 -12.20
C ASP A 3 16.35 -14.42 -11.25
N PRO A 4 17.70 -14.43 -11.15
CA PRO A 4 18.41 -15.42 -10.33
C PRO A 4 18.16 -15.25 -8.83
N ALA A 5 17.57 -14.14 -8.40
CA ALA A 5 17.20 -13.92 -6.99
C ALA A 5 15.92 -14.67 -6.61
N TYR A 6 15.11 -15.09 -7.58
CA TYR A 6 13.79 -15.66 -7.31
C TYR A 6 13.56 -16.96 -8.09
N SER A 7 13.08 -17.98 -7.41
CA SER A 7 12.72 -19.27 -8.00
C SER A 7 11.36 -19.26 -8.69
N ILE A 8 10.53 -18.27 -8.37
CA ILE A 8 9.17 -18.11 -8.89
C ILE A 8 8.98 -16.66 -9.36
N ILE A 9 8.35 -16.50 -10.52
CA ILE A 9 7.92 -15.23 -11.08
C ILE A 9 6.45 -15.38 -11.45
N GLU A 10 5.56 -14.95 -10.54
CA GLU A 10 4.11 -15.02 -10.75
C GLU A 10 3.56 -13.68 -11.22
N CYS A 11 2.41 -13.72 -11.89
CA CYS A 11 1.64 -12.57 -12.34
C CYS A 11 2.48 -11.47 -13.01
N PRO A 12 3.36 -11.81 -13.98
CA PRO A 12 4.23 -10.81 -14.59
C PRO A 12 3.44 -9.79 -15.40
N ASN A 13 3.73 -8.51 -15.19
CA ASN A 13 3.22 -7.39 -15.98
C ASN A 13 4.39 -6.69 -16.66
N LEU A 14 4.47 -6.76 -17.98
CA LEU A 14 5.45 -6.00 -18.76
C LEU A 14 4.80 -4.75 -19.33
N LEU A 15 5.26 -3.60 -18.88
CA LEU A 15 4.74 -2.29 -19.26
C LEU A 15 5.80 -1.54 -20.09
N MET A 16 5.37 -0.90 -21.18
CA MET A 16 6.25 -0.09 -22.02
C MET A 16 5.88 1.39 -21.87
N PHE A 17 6.81 2.19 -21.39
CA PHE A 17 6.74 3.65 -21.32
C PHE A 17 7.72 4.23 -22.33
N GLY A 18 7.26 4.38 -23.59
CA GLY A 18 8.17 4.62 -24.70
C GLY A 18 9.16 3.47 -24.84
N ASP A 19 10.46 3.77 -24.75
CA ASP A 19 11.54 2.77 -24.84
C ASP A 19 11.87 2.10 -23.51
N THR A 20 11.30 2.60 -22.42
CA THR A 20 11.53 2.03 -21.09
C THR A 20 10.59 0.87 -20.81
N ALA A 21 11.14 -0.29 -20.52
CA ALA A 21 10.42 -1.48 -20.09
C ALA A 21 10.38 -1.56 -18.56
N VAL A 22 9.20 -1.79 -18.00
CA VAL A 22 8.99 -2.02 -16.57
C VAL A 22 8.35 -3.39 -16.40
N LEU A 23 9.04 -4.29 -15.72
CA LEU A 23 8.51 -5.60 -15.32
C LEU A 23 8.11 -5.56 -13.84
N ILE A 24 6.86 -5.87 -13.57
CA ILE A 24 6.31 -6.04 -12.20
C ILE A 24 5.95 -7.51 -12.05
N PHE A 25 6.36 -8.14 -10.95
CA PHE A 25 6.06 -9.56 -10.70
C PHE A 25 6.00 -9.87 -9.20
N SER A 26 5.41 -11.02 -8.88
CA SER A 26 5.17 -11.51 -7.52
C SER A 26 5.98 -12.79 -7.28
N PRO A 27 7.01 -12.78 -6.43
CA PRO A 27 7.91 -13.93 -6.20
C PRO A 27 7.59 -14.74 -4.92
N ASN A 28 6.35 -14.78 -4.42
CA ASN A 28 5.96 -15.27 -3.09
C ASN A 28 6.51 -14.45 -1.90
N GLU A 29 6.97 -13.26 -2.20
CA GLU A 29 7.46 -12.25 -1.25
C GLU A 29 6.82 -10.90 -1.61
N GLU A 30 7.50 -9.81 -1.38
CA GLU A 30 7.05 -8.49 -1.83
C GLU A 30 7.07 -8.39 -3.35
N VAL A 31 6.05 -7.73 -3.91
CA VAL A 31 5.98 -7.47 -5.35
C VAL A 31 7.22 -6.69 -5.80
N GLN A 32 7.85 -7.15 -6.83
CA GLN A 32 9.12 -6.63 -7.35
C GLN A 32 8.93 -5.83 -8.62
N VAL A 33 9.80 -4.82 -8.79
CA VAL A 33 9.92 -4.01 -10.01
C VAL A 33 11.31 -4.15 -10.57
N ARG A 34 11.40 -4.35 -11.89
CA ARG A 34 12.63 -4.27 -12.68
C ARG A 34 12.42 -3.29 -13.81
N ILE A 35 13.41 -2.44 -14.05
CA ILE A 35 13.36 -1.43 -15.12
C ILE A 35 14.48 -1.68 -16.11
N GLY A 36 14.21 -1.49 -17.38
CA GLY A 36 15.16 -1.69 -18.45
C GLY A 36 14.62 -1.26 -19.81
N HIS A 37 15.00 -1.96 -20.85
CA HIS A 37 14.59 -1.65 -22.22
C HIS A 37 14.59 -2.91 -23.09
N ILE A 38 14.07 -2.80 -24.31
CA ILE A 38 14.23 -3.82 -25.32
C ILE A 38 15.48 -3.46 -26.13
N GLY A 39 16.52 -4.31 -26.05
CA GLY A 39 17.77 -4.10 -26.77
C GLY A 39 17.60 -4.26 -28.30
N ASP A 40 18.67 -3.94 -29.04
CA ASP A 40 18.69 -3.98 -30.51
C ASP A 40 18.37 -5.37 -31.11
N THR A 41 18.60 -6.42 -30.34
CA THR A 41 18.28 -7.82 -30.72
C THR A 41 16.83 -8.20 -30.46
N GLY A 42 15.99 -7.28 -29.96
CA GLY A 42 14.63 -7.55 -29.52
C GLY A 42 14.53 -8.28 -28.18
N ARG A 43 15.63 -8.43 -27.45
CA ARG A 43 15.64 -9.03 -26.12
C ARG A 43 15.32 -7.99 -25.05
N LEU A 44 14.55 -8.41 -24.04
CA LEU A 44 14.28 -7.62 -22.85
C LEU A 44 15.54 -7.62 -21.95
N GLU A 45 16.09 -6.45 -21.72
CA GLU A 45 17.26 -6.20 -20.87
C GLU A 45 16.81 -5.42 -19.65
N LEU A 46 16.74 -6.09 -18.50
CA LEU A 46 16.28 -5.52 -17.24
C LEU A 46 17.43 -5.37 -16.25
N SER A 47 17.39 -4.30 -15.45
CA SER A 47 18.28 -4.13 -14.32
C SER A 47 18.08 -5.26 -13.30
N MET A 48 19.17 -5.84 -12.82
CA MET A 48 19.13 -6.81 -11.72
C MET A 48 18.90 -6.15 -10.37
N SER A 49 19.25 -4.86 -10.22
CA SER A 49 18.87 -4.06 -9.07
C SER A 49 17.46 -3.56 -9.23
N GLY A 50 16.52 -4.21 -8.56
CA GLY A 50 15.13 -3.78 -8.50
C GLY A 50 14.78 -3.19 -7.14
N TYR A 51 13.52 -2.89 -6.99
CA TYR A 51 12.95 -2.44 -5.72
C TYR A 51 11.58 -3.06 -5.51
N THR A 52 11.11 -3.05 -4.27
CA THR A 52 9.78 -3.52 -3.91
C THR A 52 8.72 -2.51 -4.36
N PHE A 53 7.61 -3.02 -4.86
CA PHE A 53 6.52 -2.20 -5.37
C PHE A 53 5.69 -1.56 -4.25
N ASP A 54 5.48 -2.29 -3.18
CA ASP A 54 4.57 -1.93 -2.10
C ASP A 54 5.11 -2.47 -0.77
N GLY A 55 5.06 -1.67 0.29
CA GLY A 55 5.63 -2.03 1.59
C GLY A 55 4.82 -3.05 2.39
N GLY A 56 3.71 -3.56 1.84
CA GLY A 56 2.84 -4.50 2.56
C GLY A 56 3.25 -5.97 2.44
N GLY A 57 4.23 -6.29 1.62
CA GLY A 57 4.58 -7.68 1.28
C GLY A 57 3.40 -8.45 0.68
N TRP A 58 3.53 -9.76 0.54
CA TRP A 58 2.45 -10.61 0.02
C TRP A 58 1.20 -10.60 0.93
N GLN A 59 1.33 -10.21 2.20
CA GLN A 59 0.22 -10.09 3.14
C GLN A 59 -0.57 -8.78 3.00
N GLY A 60 -0.01 -7.78 2.34
CA GLY A 60 -0.65 -6.48 2.18
C GLY A 60 -1.08 -6.21 0.74
N TYR A 61 -0.27 -6.61 -0.24
CA TYR A 61 -0.52 -6.36 -1.66
C TYR A 61 0.21 -7.37 -2.52
N TYR A 62 -0.53 -8.15 -3.31
CA TYR A 62 0.05 -9.24 -4.11
C TYR A 62 -0.61 -9.40 -5.48
N ALA A 63 0.04 -10.13 -6.37
CA ALA A 63 -0.44 -10.53 -7.69
C ALA A 63 -1.10 -9.40 -8.50
N PRO A 64 -0.46 -8.21 -8.63
CA PRO A 64 -1.07 -7.09 -9.33
C PRO A 64 -1.32 -7.42 -10.80
N GLN A 65 -2.38 -6.81 -11.33
CA GLN A 65 -2.71 -6.86 -12.75
C GLN A 65 -2.92 -5.45 -13.29
N THR A 66 -2.39 -5.21 -14.49
CA THR A 66 -2.38 -3.89 -15.11
C THR A 66 -3.20 -3.88 -16.38
N LEU A 67 -4.11 -2.93 -16.47
CA LEU A 67 -4.84 -2.59 -17.67
C LEU A 67 -4.14 -1.44 -18.39
N LYS A 68 -3.76 -1.65 -19.64
CA LYS A 68 -3.32 -0.56 -20.54
C LYS A 68 -4.55 0.10 -21.18
N ARG A 69 -4.70 1.40 -20.99
CA ARG A 69 -5.69 2.22 -21.68
C ARG A 69 -5.04 3.06 -22.81
N LYS A 70 -5.86 3.84 -23.54
CA LYS A 70 -5.37 4.76 -24.56
C LYS A 70 -4.34 5.74 -23.96
N ALA A 71 -3.45 6.24 -24.81
CA ALA A 71 -2.38 7.20 -24.46
C ALA A 71 -1.40 6.69 -23.41
N ASP A 72 -1.09 5.39 -23.45
CA ASP A 72 -0.11 4.73 -22.56
C ASP A 72 -0.40 4.90 -21.06
N ARG A 73 -1.67 5.06 -20.73
CA ARG A 73 -2.14 5.09 -19.35
C ARG A 73 -2.27 3.67 -18.82
N PHE A 74 -1.57 3.36 -17.77
CA PHE A 74 -1.58 2.06 -17.09
C PHE A 74 -2.31 2.16 -15.77
N ILE A 75 -3.35 1.35 -15.58
CA ILE A 75 -4.13 1.27 -14.34
C ILE A 75 -3.96 -0.11 -13.75
N GLN A 76 -3.61 -0.17 -12.47
CA GLN A 76 -3.29 -1.41 -11.78
C GLN A 76 -4.17 -1.62 -10.55
N TRP A 77 -4.52 -2.88 -10.32
CA TRP A 77 -5.10 -3.41 -9.08
C TRP A 77 -4.23 -4.54 -8.58
N GLY A 78 -4.17 -4.71 -7.27
CA GLY A 78 -3.56 -5.86 -6.63
C GLY A 78 -4.55 -6.55 -5.71
N TRP A 79 -4.27 -7.80 -5.41
CA TRP A 79 -4.99 -8.55 -4.40
C TRP A 79 -4.46 -8.17 -3.01
N MET A 80 -5.38 -7.86 -2.10
CA MET A 80 -5.11 -7.65 -0.67
C MET A 80 -5.65 -8.89 0.06
N PRO A 81 -4.77 -9.86 0.40
CA PRO A 81 -5.19 -11.12 1.01
C PRO A 81 -5.60 -10.95 2.47
N GLU A 82 -6.35 -11.92 3.00
CA GLU A 82 -6.75 -11.98 4.42
C GLU A 82 -5.57 -12.22 5.37
N GLY A 83 -4.37 -12.43 4.85
CA GLY A 83 -3.19 -12.72 5.64
C GLY A 83 -3.34 -14.01 6.47
N ALA A 84 -2.81 -14.00 7.67
CA ALA A 84 -2.84 -15.17 8.57
C ALA A 84 -4.26 -15.58 8.96
N ARG A 85 -5.21 -14.66 8.94
CA ARG A 85 -6.61 -14.94 9.30
C ARG A 85 -7.27 -15.92 8.32
N GLY A 86 -6.96 -15.81 7.03
CA GLY A 86 -7.47 -16.73 5.99
C GLY A 86 -6.75 -18.07 5.94
N GLN A 87 -5.63 -18.22 6.67
CA GLN A 87 -4.83 -19.45 6.67
C GLN A 87 -5.23 -20.37 7.81
N VAL A 88 -6.19 -21.26 7.54
CA VAL A 88 -6.54 -22.32 8.48
C VAL A 88 -5.81 -23.59 8.09
N PRO A 89 -5.01 -24.22 8.97
CA PRO A 89 -4.38 -25.50 8.69
C PRO A 89 -5.41 -26.53 8.19
N GLU A 90 -5.05 -27.33 7.20
CA GLU A 90 -5.95 -28.35 6.63
C GLU A 90 -6.37 -29.41 7.67
N ASP A 91 -5.51 -29.68 8.65
CA ASP A 91 -5.71 -30.60 9.75
C ASP A 91 -6.39 -29.96 10.98
N ALA A 92 -6.71 -28.67 10.93
CA ALA A 92 -7.43 -28.02 12.02
C ALA A 92 -8.81 -28.63 12.24
N PRO A 93 -9.32 -28.68 13.48
CA PRO A 93 -10.66 -29.15 13.78
C PRO A 93 -11.74 -28.46 12.93
N LEU A 94 -12.75 -29.19 12.50
CA LEU A 94 -13.81 -28.68 11.62
C LEU A 94 -14.46 -27.40 12.18
N ALA A 95 -14.72 -27.37 13.50
CA ALA A 95 -15.30 -26.21 14.16
C ALA A 95 -14.40 -24.95 14.06
N GLU A 96 -13.08 -25.12 14.10
CA GLU A 96 -12.12 -24.02 13.92
C GLU A 96 -12.11 -23.56 12.45
N ARG A 97 -12.14 -24.49 11.51
CA ARG A 97 -12.20 -24.18 10.07
C ARG A 97 -13.48 -23.42 9.74
N GLU A 98 -14.63 -23.87 10.23
CA GLU A 98 -15.93 -23.22 10.04
C GLU A 98 -15.97 -21.82 10.69
N ALA A 99 -15.41 -21.66 11.90
CA ALA A 99 -15.35 -20.38 12.59
C ALA A 99 -14.46 -19.33 11.86
N ARG A 100 -13.55 -19.79 10.99
CA ARG A 100 -12.62 -18.95 10.21
C ARG A 100 -13.01 -18.85 8.74
N THR A 101 -14.17 -19.38 8.36
CA THR A 101 -14.71 -19.23 7.01
C THR A 101 -15.33 -17.85 6.86
N PHE A 102 -14.95 -17.15 5.80
CA PHE A 102 -15.49 -15.86 5.41
C PHE A 102 -16.27 -15.98 4.11
N ASP A 103 -17.20 -15.05 3.90
CA ASP A 103 -17.96 -14.95 2.65
C ASP A 103 -17.11 -14.46 1.47
N TRP A 104 -15.89 -13.99 1.75
CA TRP A 104 -14.91 -13.53 0.74
C TRP A 104 -13.49 -13.97 1.09
N ALA A 105 -12.59 -13.96 0.11
CA ALA A 105 -11.17 -14.27 0.25
C ALA A 105 -10.31 -13.15 -0.29
N GLY A 106 -10.05 -12.13 0.54
CA GLY A 106 -9.34 -10.92 0.18
C GLY A 106 -10.18 -9.94 -0.64
N VAL A 107 -9.60 -8.80 -0.92
CA VAL A 107 -10.22 -7.72 -1.70
C VAL A 107 -9.25 -7.21 -2.77
N LEU A 108 -9.76 -6.50 -3.77
CA LEU A 108 -8.93 -5.75 -4.70
C LEU A 108 -8.57 -4.39 -4.09
N SER A 109 -7.33 -3.98 -4.27
CA SER A 109 -6.91 -2.62 -3.92
C SER A 109 -7.69 -1.58 -4.71
N ILE A 110 -7.68 -0.34 -4.27
CA ILE A 110 -8.13 0.78 -5.11
C ILE A 110 -7.28 0.82 -6.38
N PRO A 111 -7.86 1.26 -7.53
CA PRO A 111 -7.12 1.39 -8.77
C PRO A 111 -6.06 2.49 -8.67
N ARG A 112 -4.86 2.19 -9.17
CA ARG A 112 -3.71 3.10 -9.16
C ARG A 112 -3.17 3.29 -10.56
N GLU A 113 -2.87 4.51 -10.93
CA GLU A 113 -2.20 4.87 -12.17
C GLU A 113 -0.69 4.76 -12.01
N LEU A 114 -0.06 4.13 -12.98
CA LEU A 114 1.38 3.95 -13.04
C LEU A 114 1.98 4.91 -14.06
N THR A 115 3.00 5.65 -13.66
CA THR A 115 3.78 6.54 -14.53
C THR A 115 5.25 6.41 -14.19
N LEU A 116 6.15 6.91 -15.03
CA LEU A 116 7.55 7.07 -14.67
C LEU A 116 7.80 8.52 -14.25
N ASP A 117 8.54 8.68 -13.16
CA ASP A 117 9.06 9.99 -12.77
C ASP A 117 10.28 10.42 -13.62
N ALA A 118 10.80 11.63 -13.40
CA ALA A 118 11.94 12.15 -14.14
C ALA A 118 13.25 11.35 -13.91
N SER A 119 13.32 10.55 -12.86
CA SER A 119 14.47 9.65 -12.58
C SER A 119 14.31 8.27 -13.23
N GLY A 120 13.18 8.01 -13.89
CA GLY A 120 12.83 6.73 -14.48
C GLY A 120 12.31 5.70 -13.47
N ARG A 121 11.95 6.11 -12.25
CA ARG A 121 11.28 5.23 -11.28
C ARG A 121 9.78 5.21 -11.49
N LEU A 122 9.18 4.08 -11.19
CA LEU A 122 7.72 3.93 -11.24
C LEU A 122 7.08 4.76 -10.13
N ASN A 123 6.20 5.67 -10.55
CA ASN A 123 5.35 6.44 -9.68
C ASN A 123 3.94 5.84 -9.68
N ILE A 124 3.33 5.73 -8.51
CA ILE A 124 2.09 5.00 -8.29
C ILE A 124 1.14 5.91 -7.52
N VAL A 125 0.04 6.30 -8.16
CA VAL A 125 -0.94 7.19 -7.55
C VAL A 125 -2.37 6.66 -7.72
N PRO A 126 -3.28 6.89 -6.76
CA PRO A 126 -4.69 6.60 -6.95
C PRO A 126 -5.23 7.33 -8.19
N ILE A 127 -6.07 6.66 -8.99
CA ILE A 127 -6.62 7.27 -10.20
C ILE A 127 -7.53 8.45 -9.88
N PRO A 128 -7.54 9.52 -10.70
CA PRO A 128 -8.37 10.70 -10.45
C PRO A 128 -9.88 10.41 -10.51
N GLU A 129 -10.30 9.35 -11.18
CA GLU A 129 -11.70 8.94 -11.25
C GLU A 129 -12.31 8.59 -9.87
N LEU A 130 -11.48 8.26 -8.88
CA LEU A 130 -11.92 8.06 -7.49
C LEU A 130 -12.54 9.33 -6.89
N GLU A 131 -12.18 10.50 -7.42
CA GLU A 131 -12.77 11.78 -6.95
C GLU A 131 -14.28 11.86 -7.20
N ALA A 132 -14.79 11.15 -8.21
CA ALA A 132 -16.22 11.05 -8.46
C ALA A 132 -17.01 10.31 -7.36
N LEU A 133 -16.32 9.59 -6.49
CA LEU A 133 -16.91 8.86 -5.36
C LEU A 133 -16.93 9.71 -4.08
N ARG A 134 -16.33 10.90 -4.08
CA ARG A 134 -16.30 11.79 -2.92
C ARG A 134 -17.70 12.27 -2.56
N GLY A 135 -18.02 12.11 -1.29
CA GLY A 135 -19.25 12.65 -0.69
C GLY A 135 -19.03 14.03 -0.04
N GLU A 136 -19.52 14.18 1.17
CA GLU A 136 -19.35 15.41 1.94
C GLU A 136 -17.88 15.65 2.29
N GLN A 137 -17.42 16.88 2.05
CA GLN A 137 -16.07 17.30 2.40
C GLN A 137 -16.09 18.03 3.74
N VAL A 138 -15.22 17.59 4.64
CA VAL A 138 -14.94 18.29 5.91
C VAL A 138 -13.52 18.83 5.85
N GLN A 139 -13.34 20.09 6.22
CA GLN A 139 -12.04 20.73 6.29
C GLN A 139 -11.72 21.13 7.73
N MET A 140 -10.49 20.91 8.12
CA MET A 140 -9.92 21.42 9.37
C MET A 140 -8.97 22.56 9.04
N ALA A 141 -9.09 23.66 9.79
CA ALA A 141 -8.14 24.77 9.66
C ALA A 141 -6.75 24.35 10.07
N GLU A 142 -5.74 24.99 9.48
CA GLU A 142 -4.36 24.83 9.90
C GLU A 142 -4.23 25.08 11.42
N THR A 143 -3.54 24.18 12.09
CA THR A 143 -3.33 24.24 13.54
C THR A 143 -1.98 23.66 13.92
N THR A 144 -1.43 24.17 15.00
CA THR A 144 -0.21 23.59 15.59
C THR A 144 -0.61 22.41 16.48
N LEU A 145 -0.07 21.25 16.17
CA LEU A 145 -0.21 20.06 17.01
C LEU A 145 0.85 20.12 18.12
N VAL A 146 0.39 19.95 19.35
CA VAL A 146 1.23 19.77 20.54
C VAL A 146 1.08 18.32 21.03
N GLN A 147 1.69 17.96 22.14
CA GLN A 147 1.68 16.56 22.63
C GLN A 147 0.29 16.03 23.07
N ASP A 148 -0.78 16.74 22.78
CA ASP A 148 -2.15 16.36 23.12
C ASP A 148 -2.89 15.74 21.92
N LEU A 149 -3.91 14.94 22.25
CA LEU A 149 -4.80 14.37 21.24
C LEU A 149 -5.68 15.45 20.62
N THR A 150 -5.60 15.60 19.32
CA THR A 150 -6.52 16.43 18.53
C THR A 150 -7.52 15.53 17.81
N ALA A 151 -8.80 15.69 18.11
CA ALA A 151 -9.85 14.95 17.44
C ALA A 151 -10.04 15.47 16.01
N LEU A 152 -9.95 14.58 15.02
CA LEU A 152 -10.30 14.92 13.65
C LEU A 152 -11.81 14.94 13.48
N PRO A 153 -12.38 15.92 12.77
CA PRO A 153 -13.82 16.04 12.55
C PRO A 153 -14.35 15.06 11.50
N LEU A 154 -13.76 13.87 11.42
CA LEU A 154 -14.07 12.83 10.43
C LEU A 154 -14.76 11.66 11.11
N LYS A 155 -15.85 11.18 10.49
CA LYS A 155 -16.58 9.99 10.94
C LYS A 155 -17.08 9.23 9.72
N GLY A 156 -16.90 7.92 9.74
CA GLY A 156 -17.35 7.04 8.67
C GLY A 156 -16.50 5.78 8.59
N LEU A 157 -16.91 4.87 7.73
CA LEU A 157 -16.20 3.65 7.42
C LEU A 157 -15.52 3.72 6.04
N GLN A 158 -15.91 4.70 5.22
CA GLN A 158 -15.37 4.95 3.89
C GLN A 158 -14.94 6.40 3.83
N ILE A 159 -13.63 6.64 3.92
CA ILE A 159 -13.06 7.98 4.06
C ILE A 159 -11.86 8.11 3.14
N GLU A 160 -11.79 9.21 2.42
CA GLU A 160 -10.53 9.73 1.87
C GLU A 160 -10.03 10.84 2.80
N PHE A 161 -8.86 10.65 3.36
CA PHE A 161 -8.21 11.61 4.24
C PHE A 161 -6.96 12.17 3.55
N MET A 162 -6.86 13.49 3.50
CA MET A 162 -5.67 14.18 2.99
C MET A 162 -5.16 15.14 4.04
N ALA A 163 -3.87 15.07 4.35
CA ALA A 163 -3.22 15.96 5.28
C ALA A 163 -1.81 16.34 4.84
N ALA A 164 -1.39 17.52 5.24
CA ALA A 164 -0.04 18.02 5.08
C ALA A 164 0.49 18.46 6.44
N PHE A 165 1.69 18.01 6.81
CA PHE A 165 2.31 18.30 8.08
C PHE A 165 3.70 18.88 7.85
N HIS A 166 3.98 20.04 8.43
CA HIS A 166 5.35 20.51 8.57
C HIS A 166 5.92 19.94 9.86
N LEU A 167 6.95 19.11 9.73
CA LEU A 167 7.54 18.36 10.83
C LEU A 167 8.96 18.85 11.10
N ASP A 168 9.29 18.99 12.39
CA ASP A 168 10.66 19.12 12.81
C ASP A 168 11.45 17.82 12.53
N PRO A 169 12.79 17.86 12.40
CA PRO A 169 13.60 16.71 11.98
C PRO A 169 13.50 15.47 12.89
N ASP A 170 13.10 15.63 14.13
CA ASP A 170 12.93 14.58 15.13
C ASP A 170 11.48 14.39 15.57
N ALA A 171 10.54 15.03 14.86
CA ALA A 171 9.12 14.93 15.18
C ALA A 171 8.56 13.54 14.87
N ARG A 172 7.59 13.16 15.67
CA ARG A 172 6.79 11.95 15.45
C ARG A 172 5.32 12.32 15.45
N ILE A 173 4.60 11.86 14.43
CA ILE A 173 3.15 12.04 14.32
C ILE A 173 2.46 10.67 14.29
N GLU A 174 1.34 10.57 14.98
CA GLU A 174 0.47 9.40 15.00
C GLU A 174 -0.97 9.80 14.68
N ILE A 175 -1.59 9.06 13.76
CA ILE A 175 -2.99 9.22 13.41
C ILE A 175 -3.69 7.92 13.75
N SER A 176 -4.56 7.97 14.77
CA SER A 176 -5.39 6.84 15.16
C SER A 176 -6.58 6.72 14.22
N ILE A 177 -6.71 5.57 13.58
CA ILE A 177 -7.78 5.20 12.66
C ILE A 177 -8.50 3.95 13.16
N PHE A 178 -9.77 3.79 12.81
CA PHE A 178 -10.59 2.62 13.21
C PHE A 178 -10.62 2.34 14.72
N ARG A 179 -10.64 3.40 15.52
CA ARG A 179 -10.69 3.25 16.97
C ARG A 179 -12.07 2.80 17.44
N SER A 180 -12.14 1.65 18.11
CA SER A 180 -13.36 1.10 18.66
C SER A 180 -13.50 1.38 20.16
N ARG A 181 -14.71 1.16 20.71
CA ARG A 181 -14.95 1.21 22.17
C ARG A 181 -14.38 0.00 22.91
N THR A 182 -14.09 -1.06 22.20
CA THR A 182 -13.53 -2.33 22.73
C THR A 182 -12.01 -2.32 22.82
N GLY A 183 -11.37 -1.22 22.37
CA GLY A 183 -9.92 -1.03 22.47
C GLY A 183 -9.16 -1.40 21.20
N GLU A 184 -9.87 -1.73 20.10
CA GLU A 184 -9.23 -1.92 18.82
C GLU A 184 -8.82 -0.56 18.25
N GLU A 185 -7.63 -0.51 17.69
CA GLU A 185 -7.06 0.71 17.12
C GLU A 185 -5.99 0.35 16.09
N THR A 186 -6.02 1.04 14.96
CA THR A 186 -4.95 1.05 13.98
C THR A 186 -4.31 2.42 13.95
N ILE A 187 -2.98 2.49 13.95
CA ILE A 187 -2.27 3.78 13.97
C ILE A 187 -1.41 3.90 12.71
N LEU A 188 -1.58 4.99 11.99
CA LEU A 188 -0.63 5.44 10.98
C LEU A 188 0.38 6.34 11.69
N ARG A 189 1.65 5.95 11.67
CA ARG A 189 2.76 6.62 12.37
C ARG A 189 3.80 7.07 11.36
N TYR A 190 4.30 8.28 11.53
CA TYR A 190 5.50 8.72 10.85
C TYR A 190 6.52 9.26 11.85
N ASP A 191 7.76 8.80 11.73
CA ASP A 191 8.90 9.23 12.53
C ASP A 191 9.89 9.94 11.60
N ALA A 192 10.05 11.24 11.79
CA ALA A 192 10.88 12.07 10.92
C ALA A 192 12.37 11.77 11.08
N GLY A 193 12.81 11.41 12.29
CA GLY A 193 14.22 11.11 12.58
C GLY A 193 14.71 9.85 11.87
N SER A 194 13.87 8.83 11.74
CA SER A 194 14.17 7.59 11.02
C SER A 194 13.62 7.57 9.59
N CYS A 195 12.84 8.56 9.18
CA CYS A 195 12.11 8.59 7.91
C CYS A 195 11.20 7.37 7.71
N LEU A 196 10.61 6.85 8.76
CA LEU A 196 9.82 5.62 8.73
C LEU A 196 8.32 5.92 8.80
N LEU A 197 7.58 5.50 7.78
CA LEU A 197 6.12 5.45 7.78
C LEU A 197 5.68 4.03 8.14
N GLU A 198 4.80 3.91 9.14
CA GLU A 198 4.33 2.62 9.64
C GLU A 198 2.81 2.59 9.76
N LEU A 199 2.22 1.46 9.38
CA LEU A 199 0.87 1.07 9.78
C LEU A 199 0.98 0.12 10.97
N VAL A 200 0.72 0.63 12.17
CA VAL A 200 0.83 -0.14 13.43
C VAL A 200 -0.48 -0.86 13.68
N ARG A 201 -0.43 -2.19 13.68
CA ARG A 201 -1.60 -3.08 13.75
C ARG A 201 -1.68 -3.90 15.04
N ALA A 202 -0.82 -3.64 16.01
CA ALA A 202 -0.72 -4.43 17.24
C ALA A 202 -2.06 -4.58 17.99
N SER A 203 -2.94 -3.58 17.88
CA SER A 203 -4.26 -3.56 18.52
C SER A 203 -5.40 -3.42 17.50
N SER A 204 -5.18 -3.68 16.22
CA SER A 204 -6.18 -3.45 15.17
C SER A 204 -7.36 -4.42 15.20
N SER A 205 -7.24 -5.54 15.89
CA SER A 205 -8.30 -6.54 16.03
C SER A 205 -8.22 -7.30 17.35
N LEU A 206 -9.37 -7.69 17.89
CA LEU A 206 -9.49 -8.62 19.01
C LEU A 206 -9.28 -10.08 18.58
N ASP A 207 -9.38 -10.37 17.28
CA ASP A 207 -9.10 -11.71 16.74
C ASP A 207 -7.60 -12.03 16.89
N PRO A 208 -7.23 -13.08 17.66
CA PRO A 208 -5.83 -13.43 17.89
C PRO A 208 -5.10 -13.91 16.63
N HIS A 209 -5.84 -14.25 15.58
CA HIS A 209 -5.29 -14.74 14.30
C HIS A 209 -5.03 -13.62 13.28
N THR A 210 -5.38 -12.38 13.59
CA THR A 210 -5.06 -11.23 12.73
C THR A 210 -3.57 -10.90 12.82
N ALA A 211 -2.93 -10.63 11.69
CA ALA A 211 -1.55 -10.19 11.63
C ALA A 211 -1.38 -8.87 12.42
N ARG A 212 -0.40 -8.83 13.32
CA ARG A 212 -0.16 -7.71 14.24
C ARG A 212 1.16 -6.99 14.00
N GLU A 213 2.01 -7.56 13.15
CA GLU A 213 3.26 -6.94 12.74
C GLU A 213 2.98 -5.64 12.00
N PRO A 214 3.74 -4.57 12.27
CA PRO A 214 3.58 -3.34 11.53
C PRO A 214 3.96 -3.53 10.06
N LEU A 215 3.27 -2.82 9.17
CA LEU A 215 3.74 -2.61 7.81
C LEU A 215 4.52 -1.31 7.78
N SER A 216 5.69 -1.30 7.18
CA SER A 216 6.57 -0.12 7.21
C SER A 216 7.26 0.15 5.88
N VAL A 217 7.50 1.42 5.61
CA VAL A 217 8.24 1.87 4.44
C VAL A 217 9.10 3.09 4.79
N LEU A 218 10.31 3.15 4.23
CA LEU A 218 11.13 4.34 4.30
C LEU A 218 10.58 5.42 3.37
N HIS A 219 10.28 6.58 3.93
CA HIS A 219 9.77 7.74 3.20
C HIS A 219 10.49 9.01 3.67
N PRO A 220 11.61 9.39 3.03
CA PRO A 220 12.32 10.62 3.36
C PRO A 220 11.41 11.85 3.19
N LEU A 221 11.43 12.76 4.16
CA LEU A 221 10.74 14.04 4.02
C LEU A 221 11.32 14.86 2.86
N ALA A 222 10.48 15.71 2.28
CA ALA A 222 10.95 16.80 1.44
C ALA A 222 11.88 17.74 2.23
N THR A 223 12.73 18.49 1.52
CA THR A 223 13.74 19.37 2.14
C THR A 223 13.16 20.48 3.00
N ASP A 224 11.88 20.80 2.83
CA ASP A 224 11.12 21.78 3.62
C ASP A 224 10.42 21.16 4.84
N GLY A 225 10.67 19.89 5.14
CA GLY A 225 10.04 19.18 6.24
C GLY A 225 8.56 18.80 6.02
N LEU A 226 8.06 18.90 4.78
CA LEU A 226 6.68 18.63 4.45
C LEU A 226 6.42 17.12 4.29
N LEU A 227 5.54 16.58 5.11
CA LEU A 227 4.92 15.26 4.94
C LEU A 227 3.51 15.44 4.37
N GLN A 228 3.25 14.86 3.20
CA GLN A 228 1.91 14.80 2.61
C GLN A 228 1.37 13.36 2.68
N LEU A 229 0.19 13.20 3.23
CA LEU A 229 -0.49 11.91 3.33
C LEU A 229 -1.82 11.97 2.59
N ARG A 230 -2.10 10.92 1.82
CA ARG A 230 -3.41 10.63 1.26
C ARG A 230 -3.76 9.19 1.61
N VAL A 231 -4.80 9.02 2.41
CA VAL A 231 -5.19 7.73 2.99
C VAL A 231 -6.61 7.42 2.57
N PHE A 232 -6.83 6.20 2.12
CA PHE A 232 -8.15 5.67 1.83
C PHE A 232 -8.48 4.61 2.89
N LEU A 233 -9.62 4.78 3.52
CA LEU A 233 -10.16 3.84 4.50
C LEU A 233 -11.45 3.27 3.94
N ASP A 234 -11.64 1.97 4.05
CA ASP A 234 -12.87 1.28 3.67
C ASP A 234 -13.22 0.21 4.69
N VAL A 235 -14.44 -0.31 4.63
CA VAL A 235 -14.97 -1.35 5.53
C VAL A 235 -14.11 -2.62 5.51
N SER A 236 -13.48 -2.90 4.39
CA SER A 236 -12.70 -4.10 4.14
C SER A 236 -11.18 -3.88 4.24
N THR A 237 -10.73 -2.64 4.40
CA THR A 237 -9.30 -2.29 4.41
C THR A 237 -9.01 -1.11 5.32
#